data_2b0202ccc84db61277fa221f57e9fe28
#
_entry.id   2b0202ccc84db61277fa221f57e9fe28
#
_cell.length_a   1.000
_cell.length_b   1.000
_cell.length_c   1.000
_cell.angle_alpha   90.00
_cell.angle_beta   90.00
_cell.angle_gamma   90.00
#
_symmetry.space_group_name_H-M   'P 1'
#
loop_
_entity.id
_entity.type
_entity.pdbx_description
1 polymer ?
#
loop_
_entity_poly.entity_id
_entity_poly.type
_entity_poly.pdbx_seq_one_letter_code
_entity_poly.pdbx_strand_id
1 'polypeptide(L)'
;MAFAQEATQRPNARPTAQTIAPVAPVQPDLSAIRPLSRTPGVVAMAPRLTVPSAELRPTARPYERPELAHGAATDPQLRAEQDLFAFSPTAPALSERPTQRPAAIERAAQQRAAAVRRGQVCGDPAIQGEAIGRVNGRGRCGIDNAVRVRSVAGVTLQPAATIDCRTASALKRWVTTGAQPATGGQAASLRVVSHYACRNRNAASTGRLSEHAFGKAIDIAGIGLKSGREITVLSGWNSSRDSNALRRMWQAACGPFGTVLGPNANRFHRDHFHFDTASYRSGSYCR
;
A
#
# COMPACT_ATOMS: atom_id res chain seq x y z
N MET A 1 45.34 40.48 -50.94
CA MET A 1 45.13 39.38 -49.96
C MET A 1 43.64 39.01 -50.03
N ALA A 2 43.38 37.92 -50.76
CA ALA A 2 41.99 37.44 -50.96
C ALA A 2 41.70 36.33 -50.01
N PHE A 3 40.64 36.47 -49.22
CA PHE A 3 40.11 35.41 -48.34
C PHE A 3 39.08 34.61 -49.15
N ALA A 4 39.39 33.32 -49.37
CA ALA A 4 38.46 32.34 -49.90
C ALA A 4 37.40 31.95 -48.89
N GLN A 5 36.13 32.03 -49.34
CA GLN A 5 35.00 31.49 -48.57
C GLN A 5 34.82 30.02 -48.94
N GLU A 6 34.94 29.15 -47.96
CA GLU A 6 34.69 27.73 -48.07
C GLU A 6 33.20 27.44 -47.83
N ALA A 7 32.51 26.97 -48.85
CA ALA A 7 31.10 26.63 -48.83
C ALA A 7 30.92 25.22 -48.23
N THR A 8 30.33 25.12 -47.05
CA THR A 8 29.95 23.86 -46.43
C THR A 8 28.70 23.26 -47.11
N GLN A 9 28.89 22.16 -47.84
CA GLN A 9 27.81 21.35 -48.40
C GLN A 9 27.05 20.58 -47.31
N ARG A 10 25.73 20.75 -47.30
CA ARG A 10 24.81 19.92 -46.51
C ARG A 10 24.57 18.59 -47.21
N PRO A 11 24.59 17.43 -46.49
CA PRO A 11 24.13 16.16 -47.08
C PRO A 11 22.61 16.10 -47.08
N ASN A 12 22.03 16.09 -48.28
CA ASN A 12 20.63 15.74 -48.52
C ASN A 12 20.59 14.24 -48.84
N ALA A 13 19.94 13.44 -47.96
CA ALA A 13 19.25 12.23 -48.36
C ALA A 13 18.34 11.75 -47.20
N ARG A 14 17.04 11.98 -47.32
CA ARG A 14 16.03 11.22 -46.60
C ARG A 14 15.92 9.84 -47.23
N PRO A 15 15.91 8.74 -46.43
CA PRO A 15 15.52 7.43 -46.98
C PRO A 15 14.02 7.42 -47.27
N THR A 16 13.67 6.98 -48.46
CA THR A 16 12.30 6.71 -48.92
C THR A 16 11.63 5.68 -48.02
N ALA A 17 10.45 6.02 -47.54
CA ALA A 17 9.58 5.10 -46.76
C ALA A 17 9.14 3.94 -47.67
N GLN A 18 9.55 2.73 -47.35
CA GLN A 18 8.99 1.51 -47.95
C GLN A 18 7.55 1.34 -47.42
N THR A 19 6.61 1.36 -48.34
CA THR A 19 5.19 1.08 -48.08
C THR A 19 5.04 -0.41 -47.78
N ILE A 20 4.85 -0.77 -46.50
CA ILE A 20 4.50 -2.13 -46.13
C ILE A 20 2.99 -2.29 -46.38
N ALA A 21 2.63 -3.23 -47.25
CA ALA A 21 1.25 -3.58 -47.52
C ALA A 21 0.55 -4.08 -46.22
N PRO A 22 -0.73 -3.77 -45.99
CA PRO A 22 -1.44 -4.23 -44.82
C PRO A 22 -1.66 -5.74 -44.90
N VAL A 23 -1.14 -6.48 -43.91
CA VAL A 23 -1.45 -7.90 -43.70
C VAL A 23 -2.89 -7.97 -43.19
N ALA A 24 -3.73 -8.71 -43.92
CA ALA A 24 -5.11 -8.95 -43.54
C ALA A 24 -5.18 -9.71 -42.19
N PRO A 25 -6.11 -9.38 -41.31
CA PRO A 25 -6.26 -10.11 -40.05
C PRO A 25 -6.75 -11.54 -40.28
N VAL A 26 -5.97 -12.52 -39.86
CA VAL A 26 -6.39 -13.92 -39.83
C VAL A 26 -7.44 -14.02 -38.72
N GLN A 27 -8.68 -14.29 -39.11
CA GLN A 27 -9.75 -14.61 -38.15
C GLN A 27 -9.56 -16.05 -37.68
N PRO A 28 -9.57 -16.31 -36.37
CA PRO A 28 -9.59 -17.68 -35.88
C PRO A 28 -10.92 -18.33 -36.21
N ASP A 29 -10.88 -19.52 -36.79
CA ASP A 29 -12.04 -20.36 -37.05
C ASP A 29 -12.64 -20.86 -35.73
N LEU A 30 -13.82 -20.32 -35.36
CA LEU A 30 -14.55 -20.67 -34.16
C LEU A 30 -15.50 -21.87 -34.33
N SER A 31 -15.47 -22.56 -35.45
CA SER A 31 -16.39 -23.68 -35.75
C SER A 31 -16.05 -24.96 -35.01
N ALA A 32 -14.92 -25.05 -34.29
CA ALA A 32 -14.49 -26.27 -33.59
C ALA A 32 -14.78 -26.30 -32.08
N ILE A 33 -15.46 -25.31 -31.50
CA ILE A 33 -15.83 -25.33 -30.09
C ILE A 33 -17.21 -25.97 -29.95
N ARG A 34 -17.26 -27.30 -29.84
CA ARG A 34 -18.46 -28.02 -29.40
C ARG A 34 -18.67 -27.76 -27.89
N PRO A 35 -19.86 -27.34 -27.42
CA PRO A 35 -20.19 -27.33 -26.01
C PRO A 35 -20.16 -28.81 -25.50
N LEU A 36 -19.32 -29.09 -24.51
CA LEU A 36 -19.41 -30.32 -23.74
C LEU A 36 -20.76 -30.31 -23.00
N SER A 37 -21.66 -31.22 -23.39
CA SER A 37 -22.92 -31.47 -22.69
C SER A 37 -22.60 -31.86 -21.25
N ARG A 38 -23.02 -31.03 -20.30
CA ARG A 38 -23.04 -31.36 -18.87
C ARG A 38 -24.05 -32.48 -18.67
N THR A 39 -23.58 -33.69 -18.40
CA THR A 39 -24.38 -34.72 -17.72
C THR A 39 -24.81 -34.16 -16.37
N PRO A 40 -26.09 -34.31 -15.97
CA PRO A 40 -26.51 -33.94 -14.62
C PRO A 40 -25.87 -34.94 -13.65
N GLY A 41 -24.75 -34.56 -13.06
CA GLY A 41 -24.16 -35.27 -11.95
C GLY A 41 -25.09 -35.18 -10.76
N VAL A 42 -25.51 -36.30 -10.23
CA VAL A 42 -26.24 -36.41 -8.97
C VAL A 42 -25.41 -35.73 -7.91
N VAL A 43 -25.91 -34.58 -7.42
CA VAL A 43 -25.34 -33.88 -6.25
C VAL A 43 -25.63 -34.77 -5.06
N ALA A 44 -24.67 -35.60 -4.65
CA ALA A 44 -24.70 -36.26 -3.35
C ALA A 44 -24.78 -35.15 -2.30
N MET A 45 -25.93 -34.98 -1.67
CA MET A 45 -26.08 -34.12 -0.50
C MET A 45 -25.11 -34.63 0.58
N ALA A 46 -24.04 -33.88 0.81
CA ALA A 46 -23.23 -34.07 2.00
C ALA A 46 -24.15 -33.93 3.22
N PRO A 47 -24.07 -34.84 4.20
CA PRO A 47 -24.88 -34.75 5.42
C PRO A 47 -24.58 -33.39 6.08
N ARG A 48 -25.61 -32.57 6.27
CA ARG A 48 -25.54 -31.38 7.10
C ARG A 48 -25.17 -31.85 8.50
N LEU A 49 -23.92 -31.59 8.89
CA LEU A 49 -23.55 -31.62 10.30
C LEU A 49 -24.33 -30.49 10.98
N THR A 50 -25.47 -30.82 11.56
CA THR A 50 -26.15 -29.96 12.51
C THR A 50 -25.31 -29.95 13.78
N VAL A 51 -24.39 -28.99 13.87
CA VAL A 51 -23.71 -28.67 15.12
C VAL A 51 -24.77 -28.02 16.00
N PRO A 52 -25.13 -28.58 17.16
CA PRO A 52 -26.02 -27.91 18.10
C PRO A 52 -25.31 -26.65 18.59
N SER A 53 -25.80 -25.49 18.16
CA SER A 53 -25.14 -24.18 18.39
C SER A 53 -25.30 -23.66 19.83
N ALA A 54 -25.78 -24.48 20.75
CA ALA A 54 -26.03 -24.09 22.16
C ALA A 54 -25.02 -24.64 23.17
N GLU A 55 -24.22 -25.68 22.81
CA GLU A 55 -23.38 -26.36 23.84
C GLU A 55 -21.86 -26.08 23.70
N LEU A 56 -21.42 -25.31 22.73
CA LEU A 56 -20.00 -24.96 22.56
C LEU A 56 -19.64 -23.53 22.92
N ARG A 57 -20.51 -22.81 23.61
CA ARG A 57 -20.06 -21.60 24.29
C ARG A 57 -19.42 -22.08 25.59
N PRO A 58 -18.11 -21.80 25.81
CA PRO A 58 -17.56 -21.94 27.15
C PRO A 58 -18.44 -21.09 28.04
N THR A 59 -19.19 -21.71 28.93
CA THR A 59 -19.80 -21.01 30.07
C THR A 59 -18.63 -20.28 30.71
N ALA A 60 -18.69 -18.96 30.76
CA ALA A 60 -17.77 -18.18 31.56
C ALA A 60 -17.83 -18.81 32.94
N ARG A 61 -16.74 -19.46 33.38
CA ARG A 61 -16.64 -19.87 34.78
C ARG A 61 -16.88 -18.58 35.57
N PRO A 62 -17.80 -18.57 36.52
CA PRO A 62 -17.88 -17.44 37.40
C PRO A 62 -16.50 -17.31 38.04
N TYR A 63 -15.74 -16.30 37.57
CA TYR A 63 -14.54 -15.87 38.24
C TYR A 63 -15.04 -15.17 39.49
N GLU A 64 -15.36 -15.95 40.52
CA GLU A 64 -15.39 -15.44 41.87
C GLU A 64 -13.97 -14.99 42.15
N ARG A 65 -13.74 -13.69 42.03
CA ARG A 65 -12.58 -13.05 42.62
C ARG A 65 -12.62 -13.46 44.08
N PRO A 66 -11.67 -14.23 44.61
CA PRO A 66 -11.53 -14.28 46.04
C PRO A 66 -11.30 -12.83 46.45
N GLU A 67 -12.24 -12.26 47.21
CA GLU A 67 -11.97 -11.01 47.87
C GLU A 67 -10.71 -11.26 48.69
N LEU A 68 -9.62 -10.63 48.23
CA LEU A 68 -8.40 -10.53 49.00
C LEU A 68 -8.82 -9.74 50.24
N ALA A 69 -9.29 -10.48 51.27
CA ALA A 69 -9.41 -9.96 52.58
C ALA A 69 -8.03 -9.37 52.93
N HIS A 70 -7.96 -8.05 52.96
CA HIS A 70 -6.81 -7.31 53.43
C HIS A 70 -6.68 -7.49 54.94
N GLY A 71 -6.68 -8.74 55.39
CA GLY A 71 -6.28 -9.16 56.71
C GLY A 71 -4.86 -9.71 56.58
N ALA A 72 -3.89 -9.01 57.14
CA ALA A 72 -2.55 -9.53 57.29
C ALA A 72 -2.65 -10.88 58.00
N ALA A 73 -2.51 -11.98 57.25
CA ALA A 73 -2.35 -13.30 57.85
C ALA A 73 -1.00 -13.28 58.59
N THR A 74 -1.07 -13.16 59.87
CA THR A 74 0.09 -13.19 60.77
C THR A 74 0.59 -14.60 61.00
N ASP A 75 -0.04 -15.61 60.37
CA ASP A 75 0.33 -17.01 60.52
C ASP A 75 1.35 -17.40 59.43
N PRO A 76 2.58 -17.79 59.80
CA PRO A 76 3.60 -18.21 58.83
C PRO A 76 3.24 -19.46 58.03
N GLN A 77 2.36 -20.34 58.55
CA GLN A 77 1.93 -21.55 57.84
C GLN A 77 0.97 -21.26 56.70
N LEU A 78 0.04 -20.30 56.89
CA LEU A 78 -0.89 -19.85 55.83
C LEU A 78 -0.16 -19.14 54.68
N ARG A 79 0.96 -18.48 54.92
CA ARG A 79 1.84 -17.92 53.87
C ARG A 79 2.49 -18.99 53.05
N ALA A 80 2.97 -20.07 53.68
CA ALA A 80 3.64 -21.16 52.95
C ALA A 80 2.68 -21.93 52.04
N GLU A 81 1.39 -22.07 52.42
CA GLU A 81 0.38 -22.69 51.55
C GLU A 81 -0.07 -21.79 50.42
N GLN A 82 -0.13 -20.47 50.59
CA GLN A 82 -0.47 -19.53 49.51
C GLN A 82 0.63 -19.46 48.47
N ASP A 83 1.89 -19.61 48.80
CA ASP A 83 3.01 -19.65 47.89
C ASP A 83 3.05 -20.93 47.02
N LEU A 84 2.51 -22.04 47.55
CA LEU A 84 2.45 -23.33 46.82
C LEU A 84 1.47 -23.32 45.62
N PHE A 85 0.46 -22.46 45.63
CA PHE A 85 -0.51 -22.36 44.51
C PHE A 85 -0.15 -21.30 43.47
N ALA A 86 0.90 -20.52 43.71
CA ALA A 86 1.28 -19.42 42.82
C ALA A 86 2.23 -19.86 41.69
N PHE A 87 2.77 -21.08 41.70
CA PHE A 87 3.79 -21.52 40.78
C PHE A 87 3.32 -22.71 39.92
N SER A 88 3.36 -22.57 38.60
CA SER A 88 3.36 -23.71 37.69
C SER A 88 4.60 -24.55 37.97
N PRO A 89 4.51 -25.91 37.97
CA PRO A 89 5.69 -26.78 38.20
C PRO A 89 6.80 -26.54 37.16
N THR A 90 6.51 -25.84 36.04
CA THR A 90 7.43 -25.48 34.99
C THR A 90 7.83 -24.00 35.01
N ALA A 91 7.32 -23.21 35.96
CA ALA A 91 7.71 -21.81 36.08
C ALA A 91 9.07 -21.70 36.78
N PRO A 92 9.99 -20.81 36.31
CA PRO A 92 11.22 -20.56 37.05
C PRO A 92 10.89 -20.02 38.43
N ALA A 93 11.57 -20.55 39.46
CA ALA A 93 11.31 -20.24 40.88
C ALA A 93 11.48 -18.75 41.25
N LEU A 94 12.08 -17.96 40.40
CA LEU A 94 12.22 -16.51 40.48
C LEU A 94 12.01 -15.93 39.07
N SER A 95 10.85 -15.35 38.82
CA SER A 95 10.67 -14.44 37.73
C SER A 95 11.27 -13.09 38.12
N GLU A 96 12.41 -12.75 37.57
CA GLU A 96 12.96 -11.40 37.73
C GLU A 96 11.93 -10.39 37.22
N ARG A 97 11.50 -9.47 38.09
CA ARG A 97 10.68 -8.34 37.63
C ARG A 97 11.45 -7.65 36.51
N PRO A 98 10.80 -7.30 35.38
CA PRO A 98 11.46 -6.56 34.33
C PRO A 98 12.14 -5.34 34.95
N THR A 99 13.45 -5.27 34.84
CA THR A 99 14.22 -4.11 35.31
C THR A 99 13.70 -2.87 34.63
N GLN A 100 13.51 -1.78 35.37
CA GLN A 100 13.12 -0.51 34.78
C GLN A 100 14.04 -0.21 33.62
N ARG A 101 13.46 0.20 32.47
CA ARG A 101 14.26 0.57 31.31
C ARG A 101 15.29 1.63 31.74
N PRO A 102 16.58 1.49 31.35
CA PRO A 102 17.57 2.51 31.64
C PRO A 102 17.06 3.89 31.19
N ALA A 103 17.17 4.89 32.04
CA ALA A 103 16.68 6.25 31.78
C ALA A 103 17.19 6.85 30.47
N ALA A 104 18.36 6.40 29.99
CA ALA A 104 18.89 6.77 28.67
C ALA A 104 18.03 6.24 27.51
N ILE A 105 17.55 5.00 27.60
CA ILE A 105 16.69 4.39 26.58
C ILE A 105 15.32 5.07 26.57
N GLU A 106 14.78 5.39 27.74
CA GLU A 106 13.51 6.10 27.84
C GLU A 106 13.59 7.52 27.28
N ARG A 107 14.65 8.27 27.60
CA ARG A 107 14.90 9.60 27.01
C ARG A 107 15.05 9.54 25.49
N ALA A 108 15.79 8.57 24.98
CA ALA A 108 15.92 8.39 23.52
C ALA A 108 14.58 8.04 22.85
N ALA A 109 13.73 7.22 23.49
CA ALA A 109 12.38 6.92 23.00
C ALA A 109 11.49 8.16 22.97
N GLN A 110 11.51 8.98 24.03
CA GLN A 110 10.77 10.25 24.11
C GLN A 110 11.23 11.25 23.05
N GLN A 111 12.54 11.37 22.83
CA GLN A 111 13.11 12.25 21.79
C GLN A 111 12.67 11.79 20.38
N ARG A 112 12.70 10.49 20.10
CA ARG A 112 12.19 9.93 18.83
C ARG A 112 10.70 10.19 18.65
N ALA A 113 9.89 9.95 19.68
CA ALA A 113 8.46 10.21 19.63
C ALA A 113 8.16 11.72 19.41
N ALA A 114 8.93 12.62 20.02
CA ALA A 114 8.79 14.05 19.81
C ALA A 114 9.22 14.45 18.38
N ALA A 115 10.27 13.84 17.83
CA ALA A 115 10.70 14.08 16.45
C ALA A 115 9.65 13.62 15.43
N VAL A 116 9.03 12.45 15.65
CA VAL A 116 7.92 11.95 14.84
C VAL A 116 6.74 12.92 14.92
N ARG A 117 6.37 13.36 16.11
CA ARG A 117 5.27 14.33 16.27
C ARG A 117 5.54 15.67 15.56
N ARG A 118 6.78 16.17 15.55
CA ARG A 118 7.14 17.43 14.85
C ARG A 118 7.03 17.31 13.33
N GLY A 119 7.29 16.14 12.75
CA GLY A 119 7.21 15.89 11.30
C GLY A 119 5.88 15.32 10.84
N GLN A 120 4.91 15.11 11.74
CA GLN A 120 3.60 14.59 11.36
C GLN A 120 2.78 15.59 10.58
N VAL A 121 2.05 15.09 9.58
CA VAL A 121 1.04 15.86 8.84
C VAL A 121 -0.28 15.10 8.84
N CYS A 122 -1.35 15.76 8.46
CA CYS A 122 -2.71 15.16 8.40
C CYS A 122 -3.21 14.62 9.75
N GLY A 123 -2.64 15.09 10.88
CA GLY A 123 -3.00 14.58 12.22
C GLY A 123 -2.58 13.14 12.50
N ASP A 124 -1.72 12.53 11.69
CA ASP A 124 -1.33 11.12 11.80
C ASP A 124 0.21 11.00 11.92
N PRO A 125 0.75 10.49 13.06
CA PRO A 125 2.19 10.34 13.24
C PRO A 125 2.85 9.35 12.26
N ALA A 126 2.08 8.47 11.63
CA ALA A 126 2.58 7.58 10.61
C ALA A 126 2.70 8.24 9.23
N ILE A 127 2.24 9.48 9.06
CA ILE A 127 2.41 10.27 7.84
C ILE A 127 3.38 11.41 8.15
N GLN A 128 4.58 11.32 7.59
CA GLN A 128 5.65 12.27 7.84
C GLN A 128 5.87 13.15 6.62
N GLY A 129 5.97 14.45 6.86
CA GLY A 129 6.11 15.42 5.78
C GLY A 129 6.11 16.85 6.28
N GLU A 130 5.60 17.72 5.46
CA GLU A 130 5.47 19.15 5.69
C GLU A 130 4.10 19.63 5.21
N ALA A 131 3.39 20.37 6.03
CA ALA A 131 2.18 21.08 5.62
C ALA A 131 2.58 22.32 4.82
N ILE A 132 2.26 22.34 3.52
CA ILE A 132 2.64 23.44 2.63
C ILE A 132 1.48 24.42 2.36
N GLY A 133 0.30 24.13 2.94
CA GLY A 133 -0.87 24.97 2.79
C GLY A 133 -1.49 24.90 1.40
N ARG A 134 -1.99 26.03 0.89
CA ARG A 134 -2.66 26.09 -0.41
C ARG A 134 -1.64 26.06 -1.56
N VAL A 135 -1.84 25.16 -2.51
CA VAL A 135 -1.14 25.14 -3.80
C VAL A 135 -2.10 25.64 -4.87
N ASN A 136 -1.76 26.75 -5.51
CA ASN A 136 -2.54 27.32 -6.60
C ASN A 136 -2.04 26.78 -7.95
N GLY A 137 -2.96 26.47 -8.85
CA GLY A 137 -2.67 26.06 -10.21
C GLY A 137 -3.45 26.89 -11.22
N ARG A 138 -3.28 26.63 -12.52
CA ARG A 138 -4.05 27.31 -13.58
C ARG A 138 -5.51 26.80 -13.59
N GLY A 139 -6.46 27.71 -13.79
CA GLY A 139 -7.88 27.39 -13.89
C GLY A 139 -8.39 26.73 -12.61
N ARG A 140 -8.87 25.50 -12.71
CA ARG A 140 -9.44 24.73 -11.58
C ARG A 140 -8.43 23.86 -10.86
N CYS A 141 -7.16 23.86 -11.28
CA CYS A 141 -6.12 23.09 -10.59
C CYS A 141 -5.79 23.71 -9.23
N GLY A 142 -5.42 22.89 -8.29
CA GLY A 142 -4.92 23.32 -6.98
C GLY A 142 -5.26 22.35 -5.87
N ILE A 143 -4.68 22.59 -4.71
CA ILE A 143 -4.92 21.82 -3.49
C ILE A 143 -5.08 22.83 -2.35
N ASP A 144 -6.20 22.81 -1.63
CA ASP A 144 -6.46 23.81 -0.58
C ASP A 144 -5.56 23.58 0.66
N ASN A 145 -5.37 22.34 1.07
CA ASN A 145 -4.56 21.95 2.22
C ASN A 145 -3.53 20.89 1.79
N ALA A 146 -2.53 21.33 1.03
CA ALA A 146 -1.51 20.44 0.51
C ALA A 146 -0.50 20.05 1.58
N VAL A 147 -0.04 18.81 1.49
CA VAL A 147 1.07 18.28 2.27
C VAL A 147 2.14 17.73 1.32
N ARG A 148 3.40 17.96 1.64
CA ARG A 148 4.54 17.33 0.99
C ARG A 148 4.95 16.13 1.82
N VAL A 149 4.46 14.95 1.44
CA VAL A 149 4.67 13.69 2.17
C VAL A 149 6.04 13.13 1.83
N ARG A 150 6.85 12.86 2.86
CA ARG A 150 8.18 12.22 2.76
C ARG A 150 8.15 10.73 3.05
N SER A 151 7.30 10.30 3.98
CA SER A 151 7.12 8.88 4.27
C SER A 151 5.74 8.59 4.84
N VAL A 152 5.28 7.35 4.65
CA VAL A 152 4.05 6.81 5.23
C VAL A 152 4.32 5.44 5.84
N ALA A 153 3.91 5.24 7.11
CA ALA A 153 4.12 3.99 7.85
C ALA A 153 5.59 3.49 7.78
N GLY A 154 6.56 4.40 7.84
CA GLY A 154 7.99 4.08 7.78
C GLY A 154 8.56 3.84 6.38
N VAL A 155 7.73 3.89 5.33
CA VAL A 155 8.17 3.75 3.93
C VAL A 155 8.34 5.13 3.31
N THR A 156 9.54 5.42 2.78
CA THR A 156 9.90 6.71 2.18
C THR A 156 9.30 6.88 0.79
N LEU A 157 8.92 8.09 0.43
CA LEU A 157 8.52 8.46 -0.93
C LEU A 157 9.70 9.12 -1.67
N GLN A 158 10.02 8.64 -2.85
CA GLN A 158 11.12 9.12 -3.70
C GLN A 158 10.60 9.46 -5.11
N PRO A 159 10.50 10.78 -5.41
CA PRO A 159 10.62 11.94 -4.52
C PRO A 159 9.45 12.06 -3.54
N ALA A 160 9.56 13.00 -2.58
CA ALA A 160 8.44 13.38 -1.72
C ALA A 160 7.26 13.88 -2.56
N ALA A 161 6.04 13.49 -2.20
CA ALA A 161 4.84 13.73 -2.98
C ALA A 161 4.02 14.89 -2.43
N THR A 162 3.62 15.82 -3.28
CA THR A 162 2.65 16.88 -2.97
C THR A 162 1.25 16.36 -3.27
N ILE A 163 0.45 16.11 -2.23
CA ILE A 163 -0.90 15.54 -2.29
C ILE A 163 -1.78 16.13 -1.19
N ASP A 164 -3.07 15.80 -1.18
CA ASP A 164 -3.97 16.11 -0.08
C ASP A 164 -3.89 15.07 1.05
N CYS A 165 -4.43 15.40 2.23
CA CYS A 165 -4.43 14.50 3.38
C CYS A 165 -5.26 13.24 3.19
N ARG A 166 -6.31 13.27 2.37
CA ARG A 166 -7.11 12.09 2.06
C ARG A 166 -6.30 11.06 1.29
N THR A 167 -5.56 11.53 0.28
CA THR A 167 -4.65 10.70 -0.52
C THR A 167 -3.50 10.17 0.31
N ALA A 168 -2.91 11.00 1.19
CA ALA A 168 -1.86 10.57 2.11
C ALA A 168 -2.34 9.47 3.08
N SER A 169 -3.56 9.60 3.61
CA SER A 169 -4.16 8.61 4.50
C SER A 169 -4.49 7.29 3.77
N ALA A 170 -4.99 7.38 2.52
CA ALA A 170 -5.22 6.22 1.67
C ALA A 170 -3.90 5.49 1.35
N LEU A 171 -2.84 6.26 1.04
CA LEU A 171 -1.50 5.73 0.78
C LEU A 171 -0.92 5.03 2.01
N LYS A 172 -1.04 5.63 3.21
CA LYS A 172 -0.64 4.98 4.46
C LYS A 172 -1.36 3.65 4.65
N ARG A 173 -2.68 3.62 4.45
CA ARG A 173 -3.47 2.39 4.56
C ARG A 173 -2.96 1.34 3.59
N TRP A 174 -2.79 1.69 2.32
CA TRP A 174 -2.27 0.78 1.30
C TRP A 174 -0.86 0.26 1.61
N VAL A 175 0.04 1.10 2.12
CA VAL A 175 1.37 0.64 2.54
C VAL A 175 1.24 -0.40 3.64
N THR A 176 0.39 -0.15 4.64
CA THR A 176 0.22 -1.04 5.79
C THR A 176 -0.45 -2.36 5.43
N THR A 177 -1.51 -2.33 4.60
CA THR A 177 -2.34 -3.52 4.30
C THR A 177 -1.97 -4.20 2.99
N GLY A 178 -1.20 -3.55 2.12
CA GLY A 178 -0.84 -4.04 0.79
C GLY A 178 0.66 -4.19 0.59
N ALA A 179 1.42 -3.08 0.56
CA ALA A 179 2.84 -3.11 0.20
C ALA A 179 3.68 -3.89 1.22
N GLN A 180 3.50 -3.66 2.52
CA GLN A 180 4.24 -4.38 3.55
C GLN A 180 3.92 -5.87 3.56
N PRO A 181 2.66 -6.33 3.59
CA PRO A 181 2.35 -7.76 3.53
C PRO A 181 2.83 -8.43 2.24
N ALA A 182 2.70 -7.75 1.08
CA ALA A 182 3.10 -8.31 -0.21
C ALA A 182 4.62 -8.49 -0.32
N THR A 183 5.41 -7.74 0.44
CA THR A 183 6.88 -7.81 0.47
C THR A 183 7.44 -8.51 1.71
N GLY A 184 6.59 -9.12 2.55
CA GLY A 184 7.03 -9.72 3.81
C GLY A 184 7.65 -8.70 4.78
N GLY A 185 7.14 -7.48 4.83
CA GLY A 185 7.65 -6.40 5.69
C GLY A 185 8.93 -5.73 5.18
N GLN A 186 9.31 -5.97 3.93
CA GLN A 186 10.57 -5.48 3.35
C GLN A 186 10.43 -4.15 2.60
N ALA A 187 9.21 -3.62 2.37
CA ALA A 187 9.06 -2.33 1.70
C ALA A 187 9.74 -1.22 2.51
N ALA A 188 10.65 -0.47 1.87
CA ALA A 188 11.44 0.61 2.46
C ALA A 188 11.20 1.95 1.77
N SER A 189 10.97 1.94 0.45
CA SER A 189 10.69 3.15 -0.32
C SER A 189 9.68 2.91 -1.44
N LEU A 190 9.03 3.99 -1.88
CA LEU A 190 8.15 4.03 -3.05
C LEU A 190 8.77 4.97 -4.07
N ARG A 191 8.98 4.48 -5.29
CA ARG A 191 9.37 5.33 -6.41
C ARG A 191 8.12 5.99 -6.99
N VAL A 192 7.97 7.28 -6.67
CA VAL A 192 6.86 8.12 -7.12
C VAL A 192 7.23 8.75 -8.46
N VAL A 193 6.41 8.58 -9.47
CA VAL A 193 6.63 9.16 -10.80
C VAL A 193 5.68 10.30 -11.13
N SER A 194 4.57 10.41 -10.40
CA SER A 194 3.68 11.58 -10.49
C SER A 194 2.89 11.76 -9.19
N HIS A 195 2.64 13.02 -8.85
CA HIS A 195 1.81 13.45 -7.73
C HIS A 195 0.99 14.66 -8.20
N TYR A 196 0.98 15.81 -7.50
CA TYR A 196 0.30 17.00 -8.02
C TYR A 196 0.84 17.41 -9.39
N ALA A 197 -0.05 17.46 -10.37
CA ALA A 197 0.25 17.91 -11.73
C ALA A 197 -1.01 18.48 -12.39
N CYS A 198 -0.98 19.78 -12.75
CA CYS A 198 -2.09 20.44 -13.42
C CYS A 198 -2.16 20.03 -14.89
N ARG A 199 -2.88 18.96 -15.18
CA ARG A 199 -3.04 18.36 -16.52
C ARG A 199 -4.38 17.67 -16.67
N ASN A 200 -4.82 17.49 -17.91
CA ASN A 200 -5.97 16.63 -18.22
C ASN A 200 -5.60 15.15 -18.07
N ARG A 201 -6.63 14.29 -18.00
CA ARG A 201 -6.47 12.83 -18.00
C ARG A 201 -5.69 12.39 -19.22
N ASN A 202 -4.79 11.42 -19.04
CA ASN A 202 -3.91 10.87 -20.08
C ASN A 202 -3.06 11.93 -20.81
N ALA A 203 -2.75 13.04 -20.16
CA ALA A 203 -2.03 14.19 -20.73
C ALA A 203 -2.66 14.75 -22.02
N ALA A 204 -3.97 14.56 -22.21
CA ALA A 204 -4.68 15.08 -23.37
C ALA A 204 -4.69 16.63 -23.37
N SER A 205 -4.70 17.24 -24.56
CA SER A 205 -4.75 18.72 -24.70
C SER A 205 -6.08 19.30 -24.22
N THR A 206 -7.15 18.54 -24.31
CA THR A 206 -8.52 18.92 -23.89
C THR A 206 -9.17 17.83 -23.06
N GLY A 207 -10.29 18.13 -22.39
CA GLY A 207 -11.09 17.17 -21.64
C GLY A 207 -11.06 17.40 -20.14
N ARG A 208 -11.39 16.34 -19.38
CA ARG A 208 -11.48 16.42 -17.90
C ARG A 208 -10.11 16.50 -17.26
N LEU A 209 -9.98 17.36 -16.25
CA LEU A 209 -8.78 17.39 -15.41
C LEU A 209 -8.56 16.03 -14.74
N SER A 210 -7.29 15.67 -14.62
CA SER A 210 -6.86 14.51 -13.86
C SER A 210 -7.01 14.75 -12.36
N GLU A 211 -7.19 13.71 -11.56
CA GLU A 211 -7.18 13.80 -10.10
C GLU A 211 -5.83 14.29 -9.55
N HIS A 212 -4.75 14.14 -10.30
CA HIS A 212 -3.46 14.78 -10.02
C HIS A 212 -3.56 16.30 -9.93
N ALA A 213 -4.43 16.93 -10.72
CA ALA A 213 -4.62 18.37 -10.71
C ALA A 213 -5.21 18.91 -9.40
N PHE A 214 -5.70 18.03 -8.54
CA PHE A 214 -6.27 18.35 -7.24
C PHE A 214 -5.50 17.75 -6.06
N GLY A 215 -4.31 17.18 -6.30
CA GLY A 215 -3.54 16.45 -5.29
C GLY A 215 -4.20 15.16 -4.81
N LYS A 216 -5.17 14.66 -5.53
CA LYS A 216 -5.98 13.48 -5.17
C LYS A 216 -5.46 12.19 -5.79
N ALA A 217 -4.30 12.22 -6.45
CA ALA A 217 -3.72 11.06 -7.09
C ALA A 217 -2.20 10.99 -6.90
N ILE A 218 -1.69 9.73 -6.94
CA ILE A 218 -0.27 9.42 -6.90
C ILE A 218 0.02 8.25 -7.83
N ASP A 219 1.15 8.34 -8.57
CA ASP A 219 1.64 7.29 -9.45
C ASP A 219 2.91 6.66 -8.87
N ILE A 220 2.91 5.32 -8.73
CA ILE A 220 3.99 4.55 -8.13
C ILE A 220 4.54 3.55 -9.15
N ALA A 221 5.80 3.73 -9.54
CA ALA A 221 6.46 2.90 -10.53
C ALA A 221 7.35 1.79 -9.94
N GLY A 222 7.64 1.84 -8.64
CA GLY A 222 8.46 0.83 -8.00
C GLY A 222 8.43 0.87 -6.48
N ILE A 223 8.80 -0.24 -5.88
CA ILE A 223 8.90 -0.45 -4.45
C ILE A 223 10.33 -0.89 -4.13
N GLY A 224 11.09 -0.02 -3.44
CA GLY A 224 12.41 -0.34 -2.93
C GLY A 224 12.31 -1.18 -1.66
N LEU A 225 13.12 -2.21 -1.56
CA LEU A 225 13.18 -3.12 -0.42
C LEU A 225 14.34 -2.76 0.51
N LYS A 226 14.26 -3.17 1.76
CA LYS A 226 15.35 -3.02 2.76
C LYS A 226 16.67 -3.66 2.31
N SER A 227 16.61 -4.65 1.44
CA SER A 227 17.79 -5.29 0.83
C SER A 227 18.50 -4.45 -0.23
N GLY A 228 17.96 -3.27 -0.58
CA GLY A 228 18.44 -2.44 -1.69
C GLY A 228 17.87 -2.80 -3.06
N ARG A 229 17.20 -3.96 -3.21
CA ARG A 229 16.53 -4.33 -4.45
C ARG A 229 15.26 -3.50 -4.66
N GLU A 230 14.96 -3.16 -5.90
CA GLU A 230 13.69 -2.55 -6.29
C GLU A 230 12.81 -3.55 -7.06
N ILE A 231 11.52 -3.58 -6.73
CA ILE A 231 10.47 -4.23 -7.51
C ILE A 231 9.85 -3.14 -8.38
N THR A 232 10.07 -3.17 -9.70
CA THR A 232 9.48 -2.18 -10.62
C THR A 232 8.19 -2.70 -11.22
N VAL A 233 7.21 -1.83 -11.45
CA VAL A 233 5.95 -2.22 -12.06
C VAL A 233 6.18 -2.66 -13.51
N LEU A 234 7.00 -1.90 -14.27
CA LEU A 234 7.25 -2.15 -15.68
C LEU A 234 7.79 -3.57 -15.96
N SER A 235 8.87 -3.95 -15.29
CA SER A 235 9.53 -5.24 -15.53
C SER A 235 8.98 -6.37 -14.64
N GLY A 236 8.42 -6.01 -13.48
CA GLY A 236 7.95 -6.98 -12.49
C GLY A 236 6.55 -7.51 -12.74
N TRP A 237 5.67 -6.77 -13.41
CA TRP A 237 4.25 -7.11 -13.55
C TRP A 237 4.01 -8.48 -14.17
N ASN A 238 4.81 -8.87 -15.15
CA ASN A 238 4.74 -10.17 -15.83
C ASN A 238 5.93 -11.09 -15.51
N SER A 239 6.78 -10.74 -14.54
CA SER A 239 7.91 -11.56 -14.15
C SER A 239 7.46 -12.70 -13.23
N SER A 240 8.12 -13.86 -13.33
CA SER A 240 7.89 -14.99 -12.41
C SER A 240 8.23 -14.65 -10.96
N ARG A 241 9.16 -13.71 -10.75
CA ARG A 241 9.66 -13.35 -9.43
C ARG A 241 8.75 -12.38 -8.68
N ASP A 242 8.29 -11.32 -9.34
CA ASP A 242 7.69 -10.16 -8.66
C ASP A 242 6.20 -9.97 -8.95
N SER A 243 5.65 -10.66 -9.98
CA SER A 243 4.27 -10.46 -10.42
C SER A 243 3.24 -10.74 -9.33
N ASN A 244 3.44 -11.79 -8.53
CA ASN A 244 2.52 -12.12 -7.44
C ASN A 244 2.48 -11.00 -6.38
N ALA A 245 3.64 -10.47 -5.98
CA ALA A 245 3.71 -9.35 -5.02
C ALA A 245 3.03 -8.10 -5.59
N LEU A 246 3.31 -7.73 -6.84
CA LEU A 246 2.71 -6.56 -7.50
C LEU A 246 1.20 -6.69 -7.65
N ARG A 247 0.68 -7.87 -8.02
CA ARG A 247 -0.77 -8.11 -8.12
C ARG A 247 -1.46 -7.99 -6.76
N ARG A 248 -0.87 -8.53 -5.70
CA ARG A 248 -1.39 -8.37 -4.33
C ARG A 248 -1.40 -6.90 -3.90
N MET A 249 -0.34 -6.14 -4.20
CA MET A 249 -0.27 -4.70 -3.92
C MET A 249 -1.35 -3.94 -4.67
N TRP A 250 -1.53 -4.24 -5.96
CA TRP A 250 -2.55 -3.62 -6.79
C TRP A 250 -3.96 -3.92 -6.27
N GLN A 251 -4.27 -5.17 -5.94
CA GLN A 251 -5.56 -5.56 -5.37
C GLN A 251 -5.82 -4.88 -4.01
N ALA A 252 -4.82 -4.80 -3.15
CA ALA A 252 -4.93 -4.17 -1.84
C ALA A 252 -5.13 -2.65 -1.90
N ALA A 253 -4.90 -2.02 -3.05
CA ALA A 253 -5.19 -0.61 -3.26
C ALA A 253 -6.70 -0.35 -3.46
N CYS A 254 -7.45 -1.38 -3.91
CA CYS A 254 -8.91 -1.30 -4.02
C CYS A 254 -9.53 -1.21 -2.62
N GLY A 255 -10.34 -0.21 -2.38
CA GLY A 255 -10.91 0.10 -1.06
C GLY A 255 -10.26 1.33 -0.44
N PRO A 256 -8.94 1.35 -0.15
CA PRO A 256 -8.27 2.59 0.23
C PRO A 256 -8.38 3.70 -0.79
N PHE A 257 -8.30 3.36 -2.09
CA PHE A 257 -8.44 4.29 -3.21
C PHE A 257 -9.73 4.08 -3.99
N GLY A 258 -10.25 5.14 -4.59
CA GLY A 258 -11.45 5.11 -5.41
C GLY A 258 -11.19 4.65 -6.84
N THR A 259 -10.03 5.01 -7.41
CA THR A 259 -9.55 4.47 -8.69
C THR A 259 -8.19 3.82 -8.50
N VAL A 260 -8.04 2.63 -9.04
CA VAL A 260 -6.80 1.85 -9.04
C VAL A 260 -6.55 1.35 -10.45
N LEU A 261 -5.55 1.91 -11.12
CA LEU A 261 -5.15 1.49 -12.45
C LEU A 261 -3.75 0.88 -12.40
N GLY A 262 -3.56 -0.17 -13.19
CA GLY A 262 -2.28 -0.85 -13.31
C GLY A 262 -1.98 -1.21 -14.77
N PRO A 263 -0.96 -2.02 -15.03
CA PRO A 263 -0.50 -2.34 -16.39
C PRO A 263 -1.55 -2.92 -17.34
N ASN A 264 -2.59 -3.54 -16.79
CA ASN A 264 -3.70 -4.09 -17.59
C ASN A 264 -4.80 -3.09 -17.92
N ALA A 265 -4.77 -1.89 -17.32
CA ALA A 265 -5.83 -0.90 -17.53
C ALA A 265 -5.80 -0.30 -18.94
N ASN A 266 -4.64 0.19 -19.36
CA ASN A 266 -4.42 0.77 -20.69
C ASN A 266 -2.91 1.07 -20.90
N ARG A 267 -2.57 1.56 -22.12
CA ARG A 267 -1.19 1.86 -22.51
C ARG A 267 -0.46 2.91 -21.66
N PHE A 268 -1.19 3.78 -20.95
CA PHE A 268 -0.62 4.87 -20.16
C PHE A 268 -0.17 4.44 -18.77
N HIS A 269 -0.56 3.23 -18.32
CA HIS A 269 -0.29 2.72 -16.97
C HIS A 269 0.59 1.46 -16.97
N ARG A 270 1.34 1.20 -18.07
CA ARG A 270 2.15 -0.02 -18.20
C ARG A 270 3.31 -0.11 -17.22
N ASP A 271 3.81 1.03 -16.76
CA ASP A 271 5.03 1.16 -15.98
C ASP A 271 4.81 1.65 -14.55
N HIS A 272 3.55 1.90 -14.16
CA HIS A 272 3.21 2.37 -12.82
C HIS A 272 1.79 1.97 -12.39
N PHE A 273 1.55 2.05 -11.11
CA PHE A 273 0.22 2.07 -10.52
C PHE A 273 -0.26 3.50 -10.39
N HIS A 274 -1.44 3.79 -10.91
CA HIS A 274 -2.14 5.04 -10.63
C HIS A 274 -3.18 4.79 -9.53
N PHE A 275 -3.09 5.54 -8.46
CA PHE A 275 -4.02 5.51 -7.34
C PHE A 275 -4.63 6.89 -7.13
N ASP A 276 -5.97 6.98 -7.15
CA ASP A 276 -6.66 8.23 -6.82
C ASP A 276 -7.79 8.03 -5.80
N THR A 277 -8.19 9.12 -5.15
CA THR A 277 -9.24 9.13 -4.14
C THR A 277 -10.57 9.67 -4.67
N ALA A 278 -10.82 9.56 -5.99
CA ALA A 278 -12.14 9.83 -6.55
C ALA A 278 -13.20 8.94 -5.87
N SER A 279 -14.40 9.46 -5.70
CA SER A 279 -15.48 8.75 -5.04
C SER A 279 -16.56 8.37 -6.05
N TYR A 280 -16.91 7.09 -6.06
CA TYR A 280 -17.96 6.52 -6.91
C TYR A 280 -19.01 5.84 -6.06
N ARG A 281 -20.29 5.85 -6.53
CA ARG A 281 -21.40 5.20 -5.81
C ARG A 281 -21.26 3.68 -5.76
N SER A 282 -20.63 3.10 -6.78
CA SER A 282 -20.43 1.65 -6.93
C SER A 282 -19.19 1.10 -6.21
N GLY A 283 -18.50 1.93 -5.42
CA GLY A 283 -17.24 1.56 -4.78
C GLY A 283 -16.02 1.86 -5.65
N SER A 284 -14.89 1.19 -5.37
CA SER A 284 -13.62 1.42 -6.06
C SER A 284 -13.65 0.90 -7.50
N TYR A 285 -13.08 1.67 -8.43
CA TYR A 285 -12.85 1.28 -9.81
C TYR A 285 -11.41 0.75 -9.96
N CYS A 286 -11.26 -0.57 -10.16
CA CYS A 286 -9.96 -1.24 -10.19
C CYS A 286 -9.76 -1.94 -11.55
N ARG A 287 -8.71 -1.53 -12.30
CA ARG A 287 -8.34 -2.10 -13.62
C ARG A 287 -6.83 -2.18 -13.85
#